data_89d2476a6e12258efc80632b716359dd
#
_entry.id   89d2476a6e12258efc80632b716359dd
#
_cell.length_a   1.000
_cell.length_b   1.000
_cell.length_c   1.000
_cell.angle_alpha   90.00
_cell.angle_beta   90.00
_cell.angle_gamma   90.00
#
_symmetry.space_group_name_H-M   'P 1'
#
loop_
_entity.id
_entity.type
_entity.pdbx_description
1 polymer ?
#
loop_
_entity_poly.entity_id
_entity_poly.type
_entity_poly.pdbx_seq_one_letter_code
_entity_poly.pdbx_strand_id
1 'polypeptide(L)'
;MENDSTSKFYPKALFTLSLISSEIGDTSGSRKFKNMLQSRFPGSDYTSYLFKEDGIINENRPIDLLFLKAENLWSSNPSLAMNEFKKVIQTDSLSEVSASAAYFLGYQYDYTYVMADSALKYYQWLNLTHPMSEQNNLAKSRVKVLKQLVSSTKRDSTITVN
;
A
#
# COMPACT_ATOMS: atom_id res chain seq x y z
N MET A 1 17.29 -24.93 -10.13
CA MET A 1 16.29 -23.86 -9.92
C MET A 1 15.85 -23.98 -8.47
N GLU A 2 16.52 -23.26 -7.59
CA GLU A 2 16.12 -23.19 -6.19
C GLU A 2 14.79 -22.44 -6.12
N ASN A 3 13.79 -23.15 -5.61
CA ASN A 3 12.46 -22.59 -5.36
C ASN A 3 12.59 -21.55 -4.24
N ASP A 4 12.51 -20.28 -4.59
CA ASP A 4 12.50 -19.14 -3.67
C ASP A 4 11.16 -19.06 -2.89
N SER A 5 10.77 -20.21 -2.31
CA SER A 5 9.57 -20.34 -1.48
C SER A 5 9.73 -19.67 -0.11
N THR A 6 10.90 -19.08 0.14
CA THR A 6 11.24 -18.34 1.38
C THR A 6 11.02 -16.83 1.24
N SER A 7 10.70 -16.33 0.05
CA SER A 7 10.42 -14.92 -0.14
C SER A 7 9.22 -14.47 0.68
N LYS A 8 9.39 -13.38 1.43
CA LYS A 8 8.31 -12.74 2.19
C LYS A 8 7.11 -12.30 1.31
N PHE A 9 7.30 -12.23 0.00
CA PHE A 9 6.26 -11.87 -0.96
C PHE A 9 5.44 -13.06 -1.45
N TYR A 10 5.90 -14.29 -1.21
CA TYR A 10 5.24 -15.48 -1.73
C TYR A 10 3.83 -15.71 -1.15
N PRO A 11 3.58 -15.51 0.17
CA PRO A 11 2.22 -15.57 0.71
C PRO A 11 1.27 -14.57 0.07
N LYS A 12 1.70 -13.33 -0.14
CA LYS A 12 0.92 -12.28 -0.82
C LYS A 12 0.58 -12.69 -2.27
N ALA A 13 1.54 -13.26 -2.99
CA ALA A 13 1.32 -13.71 -4.37
C ALA A 13 0.26 -14.82 -4.44
N LEU A 14 0.34 -15.83 -3.56
CA LEU A 14 -0.67 -16.90 -3.49
C LEU A 14 -2.05 -16.37 -3.13
N PHE A 15 -2.12 -15.44 -2.19
CA PHE A 15 -3.36 -14.77 -1.82
C PHE A 15 -3.97 -14.04 -3.01
N THR A 16 -3.19 -13.18 -3.69
CA THR A 16 -3.65 -12.43 -4.86
C THR A 16 -4.12 -13.35 -5.98
N LEU A 17 -3.36 -14.42 -6.28
CA LEU A 17 -3.76 -15.41 -7.28
C LEU A 17 -5.06 -16.12 -6.91
N SER A 18 -5.28 -16.41 -5.63
CA SER A 18 -6.54 -17.03 -5.19
C SER A 18 -7.74 -16.12 -5.41
N LEU A 19 -7.59 -14.81 -5.20
CA LEU A 19 -8.65 -13.83 -5.42
C LEU A 19 -8.93 -13.64 -6.91
N ILE A 20 -7.90 -13.44 -7.73
CA ILE A 20 -8.03 -13.29 -9.18
C ILE A 20 -8.72 -14.53 -9.77
N SER A 21 -8.26 -15.74 -9.42
CA SER A 21 -8.89 -16.98 -9.89
C SER A 21 -10.37 -17.05 -9.50
N SER A 22 -10.73 -16.61 -8.31
CA SER A 22 -12.13 -16.54 -7.86
C SER A 22 -12.94 -15.56 -8.70
N GLU A 23 -12.39 -14.39 -9.00
CA GLU A 23 -13.05 -13.32 -9.72
C GLU A 23 -13.33 -13.68 -11.20
N ILE A 24 -12.39 -14.38 -11.84
CA ILE A 24 -12.58 -14.89 -13.22
C ILE A 24 -13.38 -16.20 -13.28
N GLY A 25 -13.88 -16.70 -12.15
CA GLY A 25 -14.67 -17.94 -12.09
C GLY A 25 -13.84 -19.23 -12.12
N ASP A 26 -12.50 -19.17 -12.08
CA ASP A 26 -11.65 -20.36 -11.94
C ASP A 26 -11.63 -20.85 -10.49
N THR A 27 -12.67 -21.59 -10.13
CA THR A 27 -12.82 -22.16 -8.79
C THR A 27 -11.73 -23.19 -8.45
N SER A 28 -11.19 -23.87 -9.46
CA SER A 28 -10.12 -24.86 -9.29
C SER A 28 -8.81 -24.16 -8.94
N GLY A 29 -8.42 -23.15 -9.68
CA GLY A 29 -7.24 -22.33 -9.43
C GLY A 29 -7.32 -21.63 -8.09
N SER A 30 -8.45 -21.02 -7.76
CA SER A 30 -8.67 -20.36 -6.47
C SER A 30 -8.44 -21.35 -5.30
N ARG A 31 -9.06 -22.53 -5.35
CA ARG A 31 -8.86 -23.58 -4.34
C ARG A 31 -7.42 -24.04 -4.23
N LYS A 32 -6.74 -24.23 -5.37
CA LYS A 32 -5.33 -24.62 -5.41
C LYS A 32 -4.45 -23.61 -4.68
N PHE A 33 -4.58 -22.33 -4.98
CA PHE A 33 -3.77 -21.27 -4.37
C PHE A 33 -4.07 -21.12 -2.87
N LYS A 34 -5.35 -21.22 -2.47
CA LYS A 34 -5.75 -21.24 -1.05
C LYS A 34 -5.10 -22.39 -0.30
N ASN A 35 -5.14 -23.60 -0.83
CA ASN A 35 -4.53 -24.77 -0.21
C ASN A 35 -3.00 -24.65 -0.12
N MET A 36 -2.36 -24.09 -1.14
CA MET A 36 -0.91 -23.82 -1.10
C MET A 36 -0.57 -22.78 -0.02
N LEU A 37 -1.37 -21.73 0.13
CA LEU A 37 -1.19 -20.73 1.16
C LEU A 37 -1.33 -21.34 2.55
N GLN A 38 -2.39 -22.12 2.78
CA GLN A 38 -2.67 -22.78 4.07
C GLN A 38 -1.58 -23.78 4.45
N SER A 39 -1.11 -24.60 3.49
CA SER A 39 -0.14 -25.66 3.76
C SER A 39 1.29 -25.15 3.98
N ARG A 40 1.68 -24.09 3.24
CA ARG A 40 3.05 -23.58 3.30
C ARG A 40 3.24 -22.41 4.26
N PHE A 41 2.20 -21.64 4.50
CA PHE A 41 2.23 -20.40 5.30
C PHE A 41 1.06 -20.32 6.28
N PRO A 42 0.86 -21.34 7.14
CA PRO A 42 -0.31 -21.41 8.02
C PRO A 42 -0.40 -20.23 9.01
N GLY A 43 0.74 -19.65 9.37
CA GLY A 43 0.82 -18.49 10.27
C GLY A 43 0.84 -17.13 9.59
N SER A 44 0.65 -17.05 8.28
CA SER A 44 0.62 -15.76 7.60
C SER A 44 -0.73 -15.07 7.78
N ASP A 45 -0.71 -13.72 7.81
CA ASP A 45 -1.92 -12.92 7.87
C ASP A 45 -2.85 -13.20 6.69
N TYR A 46 -2.29 -13.50 5.52
CA TYR A 46 -3.04 -13.87 4.31
C TYR A 46 -3.77 -15.20 4.46
N THR A 47 -3.17 -16.17 5.15
CA THR A 47 -3.83 -17.46 5.47
C THR A 47 -4.95 -17.23 6.48
N SER A 48 -4.67 -16.50 7.55
CA SER A 48 -5.68 -16.12 8.53
C SER A 48 -6.86 -15.40 7.91
N TYR A 49 -6.59 -14.57 6.90
CA TYR A 49 -7.62 -13.84 6.17
C TYR A 49 -8.55 -14.77 5.37
N LEU A 50 -8.00 -15.77 4.66
CA LEU A 50 -8.77 -16.66 3.78
C LEU A 50 -9.50 -17.77 4.52
N PHE A 51 -8.99 -18.20 5.66
CA PHE A 51 -9.47 -19.37 6.39
C PHE A 51 -9.98 -19.05 7.81
N LYS A 52 -10.28 -17.80 8.11
CA LYS A 52 -11.11 -17.47 9.28
C LYS A 52 -12.49 -18.05 9.06
N GLU A 53 -12.62 -19.33 9.45
CA GLU A 53 -13.89 -20.01 9.46
C GLU A 53 -14.83 -19.38 10.46
N ASP A 54 -16.05 -19.18 9.97
CA ASP A 54 -17.34 -19.27 10.62
C ASP A 54 -17.44 -18.89 12.11
N GLY A 55 -17.82 -17.63 12.33
CA GLY A 55 -18.45 -17.23 13.56
C GLY A 55 -17.82 -16.07 14.32
N ILE A 56 -16.56 -15.76 14.09
CA ILE A 56 -16.00 -14.45 14.39
C ILE A 56 -15.38 -13.97 13.09
N ILE A 57 -16.20 -13.43 12.25
CA ILE A 57 -15.77 -12.44 11.29
C ILE A 57 -15.14 -11.35 12.15
N ASN A 58 -13.84 -11.42 12.36
CA ASN A 58 -13.09 -10.22 12.38
C ASN A 58 -13.30 -9.74 10.96
N GLU A 59 -14.38 -8.99 10.82
CA GLU A 59 -14.79 -8.33 9.62
C GLU A 59 -13.52 -7.80 9.03
N ASN A 60 -13.21 -8.18 7.81
CA ASN A 60 -12.17 -7.57 7.02
C ASN A 60 -12.16 -6.14 7.43
N ARG A 61 -11.11 -5.70 8.16
CA ARG A 61 -11.16 -4.34 8.67
C ARG A 61 -11.51 -3.48 7.47
N PRO A 62 -12.53 -2.66 7.51
CA PRO A 62 -12.97 -1.91 6.32
C PRO A 62 -11.82 -1.24 5.59
N ILE A 63 -10.77 -0.91 6.34
CA ILE A 63 -9.54 -0.32 5.83
C ILE A 63 -8.72 -1.29 4.94
N ASP A 64 -8.66 -2.58 5.26
CA ASP A 64 -7.92 -3.57 4.46
C ASP A 64 -8.61 -3.78 3.12
N LEU A 65 -9.96 -3.79 3.10
CA LEU A 65 -10.75 -3.86 1.88
C LEU A 65 -10.57 -2.60 1.01
N LEU A 66 -10.52 -1.42 1.62
CA LEU A 66 -10.25 -0.18 0.90
C LEU A 66 -8.86 -0.18 0.28
N PHE A 67 -7.86 -0.66 1.01
CA PHE A 67 -6.49 -0.76 0.51
C PHE A 67 -6.40 -1.74 -0.66
N LEU A 68 -6.96 -2.93 -0.53
CA LEU A 68 -7.00 -3.93 -1.59
C LEU A 68 -7.73 -3.41 -2.84
N LYS A 69 -8.85 -2.72 -2.66
CA LYS A 69 -9.57 -2.04 -3.75
C LYS A 69 -8.69 -1.03 -4.46
N ALA A 70 -7.94 -0.21 -3.71
CA ALA A 70 -7.03 0.77 -4.28
C ALA A 70 -5.90 0.10 -5.09
N GLU A 71 -5.30 -0.98 -4.57
CA GLU A 71 -4.28 -1.75 -5.28
C GLU A 71 -4.82 -2.33 -6.61
N ASN A 72 -6.02 -2.92 -6.58
CA ASN A 72 -6.63 -3.52 -7.78
C ASN A 72 -6.98 -2.46 -8.85
N LEU A 73 -7.37 -1.27 -8.44
CA LEU A 73 -7.68 -0.17 -9.35
C LEU A 73 -6.43 0.45 -9.98
N TRP A 74 -5.25 0.26 -9.41
CA TRP A 74 -4.04 0.99 -9.82
C TRP A 74 -3.70 0.78 -11.30
N SER A 75 -3.80 -0.44 -11.81
CA SER A 75 -3.47 -0.77 -13.20
C SER A 75 -4.48 -0.23 -14.22
N SER A 76 -5.75 -0.10 -13.83
CA SER A 76 -6.85 0.28 -14.73
C SER A 76 -7.27 1.75 -14.60
N ASN A 77 -7.23 2.30 -13.38
CA ASN A 77 -7.63 3.67 -13.10
C ASN A 77 -6.80 4.28 -11.95
N PRO A 78 -5.57 4.74 -12.24
CA PRO A 78 -4.67 5.29 -11.24
C PRO A 78 -5.24 6.46 -10.43
N SER A 79 -6.01 7.34 -11.07
CA SER A 79 -6.63 8.48 -10.39
C SER A 79 -7.65 8.04 -9.34
N LEU A 80 -8.47 7.04 -9.65
CA LEU A 80 -9.42 6.48 -8.72
C LEU A 80 -8.70 5.72 -7.60
N ALA A 81 -7.69 4.93 -7.94
CA ALA A 81 -6.85 4.23 -6.97
C ALA A 81 -6.23 5.19 -5.95
N MET A 82 -5.67 6.31 -6.39
CA MET A 82 -5.12 7.33 -5.49
C MET A 82 -6.18 7.90 -4.54
N ASN A 83 -7.41 8.06 -4.99
CA ASN A 83 -8.51 8.51 -4.12
C ASN A 83 -8.89 7.44 -3.09
N GLU A 84 -8.89 6.16 -3.47
CA GLU A 84 -9.13 5.07 -2.52
C GLU A 84 -7.98 4.97 -1.49
N PHE A 85 -6.72 5.11 -1.89
CA PHE A 85 -5.60 5.20 -0.93
C PHE A 85 -5.73 6.37 0.06
N LYS A 86 -6.23 7.54 -0.38
CA LYS A 86 -6.52 8.66 0.53
C LYS A 86 -7.60 8.30 1.53
N LYS A 87 -8.65 7.57 1.12
CA LYS A 87 -9.70 7.10 2.03
C LYS A 87 -9.15 6.12 3.06
N VAL A 88 -8.21 5.23 2.69
CA VAL A 88 -7.52 4.34 3.63
C VAL A 88 -6.93 5.15 4.79
N ILE A 89 -6.16 6.21 4.47
CA ILE A 89 -5.53 7.08 5.49
C ILE A 89 -6.58 7.78 6.36
N GLN A 90 -7.72 8.16 5.78
CA GLN A 90 -8.80 8.85 6.51
C GLN A 90 -9.61 7.91 7.41
N THR A 91 -9.71 6.62 7.05
CA THR A 91 -10.51 5.64 7.78
C THR A 91 -9.85 5.26 9.11
N ASP A 92 -8.55 5.00 9.12
CA ASP A 92 -7.79 4.72 10.35
C ASP A 92 -6.34 5.17 10.16
N SER A 93 -6.06 6.37 10.61
CA SER A 93 -4.74 7.00 10.44
C SER A 93 -3.60 6.32 11.19
N LEU A 94 -3.89 5.46 12.17
CA LEU A 94 -2.89 4.80 13.01
C LEU A 94 -2.56 3.38 12.53
N SER A 95 -3.28 2.84 11.55
CA SER A 95 -3.04 1.49 11.04
C SER A 95 -1.76 1.43 10.18
N GLU A 96 -1.10 0.27 10.17
CA GLU A 96 0.04 0.00 9.28
C GLU A 96 -0.35 0.08 7.80
N VAL A 97 -1.60 -0.25 7.49
CA VAL A 97 -2.15 -0.14 6.13
C VAL A 97 -2.19 1.31 5.68
N SER A 98 -2.51 2.26 6.58
CA SER A 98 -2.45 3.69 6.29
C SER A 98 -1.02 4.20 6.10
N ALA A 99 -0.05 3.65 6.83
CA ALA A 99 1.36 3.94 6.57
C ALA A 99 1.78 3.50 5.16
N SER A 100 1.36 2.31 4.74
CA SER A 100 1.60 1.78 3.39
C SER A 100 0.94 2.64 2.31
N ALA A 101 -0.32 3.05 2.52
CA ALA A 101 -1.05 3.93 1.61
C ALA A 101 -0.39 5.31 1.47
N ALA A 102 0.05 5.89 2.58
CA ALA A 102 0.73 7.19 2.58
C ALA A 102 2.10 7.12 1.89
N TYR A 103 2.87 6.07 2.13
CA TYR A 103 4.14 5.86 1.42
C TYR A 103 3.92 5.72 -0.08
N PHE A 104 2.94 4.91 -0.48
CA PHE A 104 2.58 4.74 -1.89
C PHE A 104 2.20 6.08 -2.55
N LEU A 105 1.31 6.86 -1.92
CA LEU A 105 0.92 8.18 -2.44
C LEU A 105 2.12 9.13 -2.53
N GLY A 106 2.94 9.18 -1.49
CA GLY A 106 4.18 9.96 -1.49
C GLY A 106 5.10 9.58 -2.65
N TYR A 107 5.31 8.28 -2.85
CA TYR A 107 6.12 7.76 -3.94
C TYR A 107 5.57 8.13 -5.32
N GLN A 108 4.26 7.98 -5.54
CA GLN A 108 3.65 8.36 -6.82
C GLN A 108 3.77 9.85 -7.10
N TYR A 109 3.52 10.70 -6.11
CA TYR A 109 3.72 12.14 -6.27
C TYR A 109 5.17 12.54 -6.51
N ASP A 110 6.12 11.81 -5.91
CA ASP A 110 7.54 12.09 -6.04
C ASP A 110 8.10 11.69 -7.43
N TYR A 111 7.84 10.46 -7.85
CA TYR A 111 8.50 9.86 -9.01
C TYR A 111 7.66 9.81 -10.27
N THR A 112 6.34 9.75 -10.15
CA THR A 112 5.45 9.62 -11.31
C THR A 112 4.88 10.98 -11.72
N TYR A 113 4.36 11.74 -10.75
CA TYR A 113 3.76 13.04 -11.02
C TYR A 113 4.72 14.22 -10.84
N VAL A 114 5.89 14.00 -10.27
CA VAL A 114 6.94 15.00 -10.01
C VAL A 114 6.40 16.23 -9.24
N MET A 115 5.54 15.99 -8.27
CA MET A 115 4.89 16.99 -7.42
C MET A 115 5.51 17.01 -6.02
N ALA A 116 6.62 17.73 -5.87
CA ALA A 116 7.45 17.73 -4.65
C ALA A 116 6.66 18.12 -3.38
N ASP A 117 5.78 19.12 -3.44
CA ASP A 117 4.94 19.53 -2.31
C ASP A 117 3.98 18.43 -1.86
N SER A 118 3.33 17.76 -2.81
CA SER A 118 2.41 16.66 -2.53
C SER A 118 3.14 15.45 -1.96
N ALA A 119 4.28 15.08 -2.53
CA ALA A 119 5.12 14.00 -2.02
C ALA A 119 5.59 14.28 -0.59
N LEU A 120 6.10 15.50 -0.35
CA LEU A 120 6.58 15.94 0.95
C LEU A 120 5.48 15.87 2.02
N LYS A 121 4.25 16.24 1.68
CA LYS A 121 3.09 16.16 2.58
C LYS A 121 2.88 14.74 3.11
N TYR A 122 2.89 13.72 2.24
CA TYR A 122 2.67 12.32 2.65
C TYR A 122 3.85 11.75 3.42
N TYR A 123 5.07 12.06 3.03
CA TYR A 123 6.25 11.61 3.76
C TYR A 123 6.40 12.29 5.13
N GLN A 124 6.03 13.56 5.25
CA GLN A 124 5.96 14.23 6.56
C GLN A 124 4.86 13.66 7.43
N TRP A 125 3.70 13.33 6.85
CA TRP A 125 2.63 12.67 7.57
C TRP A 125 3.10 11.31 8.14
N LEU A 126 3.83 10.50 7.36
CA LEU A 126 4.45 9.27 7.85
C LEU A 126 5.38 9.50 9.03
N ASN A 127 6.24 10.52 8.94
CA ASN A 127 7.18 10.83 10.02
C ASN A 127 6.48 11.23 11.32
N LEU A 128 5.34 11.89 11.23
CA LEU A 128 4.56 12.32 12.38
C LEU A 128 3.70 11.21 12.98
N THR A 129 3.05 10.43 12.12
CA THR A 129 2.02 9.47 12.55
C THR A 129 2.59 8.05 12.72
N HIS A 130 3.57 7.68 11.92
CA HIS A 130 4.19 6.35 11.92
C HIS A 130 5.74 6.42 12.00
N PRO A 131 6.31 7.07 13.03
CA PRO A 131 7.76 7.36 13.08
C PRO A 131 8.64 6.10 13.07
N MET A 132 8.12 4.97 13.53
CA MET A 132 8.84 3.70 13.64
C MET A 132 8.54 2.72 12.48
N SER A 133 7.68 3.09 11.53
CA SER A 133 7.33 2.20 10.41
C SER A 133 8.48 2.05 9.41
N GLU A 134 8.50 0.92 8.71
CA GLU A 134 9.42 0.68 7.60
C GLU A 134 9.23 1.74 6.50
N GLN A 135 7.98 2.08 6.19
CA GLN A 135 7.62 3.10 5.22
C GLN A 135 8.24 4.47 5.54
N ASN A 136 8.20 4.87 6.81
CA ASN A 136 8.85 6.10 7.24
C ASN A 136 10.37 6.03 7.10
N ASN A 137 10.98 4.90 7.43
CA ASN A 137 12.42 4.72 7.27
C ASN A 137 12.85 4.86 5.80
N LEU A 138 12.07 4.31 4.87
CA LEU A 138 12.31 4.46 3.42
C LEU A 138 12.14 5.92 2.95
N ALA A 139 11.20 6.66 3.53
CA ALA A 139 10.91 8.05 3.16
C ALA A 139 11.90 9.09 3.72
N LYS A 140 12.58 8.80 4.83
CA LYS A 140 13.39 9.79 5.58
C LYS A 140 14.43 10.53 4.74
N SER A 141 15.20 9.84 3.93
CA SER A 141 16.23 10.44 3.09
C SER A 141 15.61 11.40 2.06
N ARG A 142 14.46 11.01 1.51
CA ARG A 142 13.76 11.76 0.48
C ARG A 142 13.12 13.03 1.01
N VAL A 143 12.61 13.03 2.24
CA VAL A 143 12.07 14.23 2.91
C VAL A 143 13.06 15.38 2.93
N LYS A 144 14.35 15.10 3.21
CA LYS A 144 15.39 16.14 3.20
C LYS A 144 15.55 16.80 1.84
N VAL A 145 15.62 16.00 0.79
CA VAL A 145 15.76 16.48 -0.59
C VAL A 145 14.53 17.29 -1.03
N LEU A 146 13.33 16.77 -0.77
CA LEU A 146 12.08 17.44 -1.14
C LEU A 146 11.90 18.79 -0.42
N LYS A 147 12.29 18.89 0.86
CA LYS A 147 12.28 20.17 1.59
C LYS A 147 13.14 21.23 0.90
N GLN A 148 14.32 20.84 0.41
CA GLN A 148 15.20 21.76 -0.32
C GLN A 148 14.57 22.20 -1.65
N LEU A 149 14.03 21.25 -2.43
CA LEU A 149 13.36 21.53 -3.70
C LEU A 149 12.18 22.50 -3.53
N VAL A 150 11.29 22.21 -2.59
CA VAL A 150 10.12 23.05 -2.31
C VAL A 150 10.53 24.44 -1.85
N SER A 151 11.60 24.57 -1.06
CA SER A 151 12.07 25.89 -0.59
C SER A 151 12.76 26.71 -1.69
N SER A 152 13.42 26.09 -2.66
CA SER A 152 14.01 26.79 -3.81
C SER A 152 12.92 27.29 -4.77
N THR A 153 11.95 26.45 -5.10
CA THR A 153 10.83 26.82 -5.98
C THR A 153 10.03 28.02 -5.45
N LYS A 154 9.83 28.09 -4.12
CA LYS A 154 9.14 29.23 -3.49
C LYS A 154 9.94 30.53 -3.55
N ARG A 155 11.27 30.45 -3.47
CA ARG A 155 12.14 31.63 -3.61
C ARG A 155 12.11 32.21 -5.01
N ASP A 156 12.16 31.34 -6.03
CA ASP A 156 12.17 31.79 -7.43
C ASP A 156 10.84 32.44 -7.83
N SER A 157 9.70 31.95 -7.30
CA SER A 157 8.39 32.55 -7.55
C SER A 157 8.17 33.92 -6.88
N THR A 158 8.95 34.25 -5.84
CA THR A 158 8.87 35.58 -5.19
C THR A 158 9.76 36.63 -5.87
N ILE A 159 10.73 36.24 -6.68
CA ILE A 159 11.64 37.15 -7.39
C ILE A 159 11.02 37.65 -8.70
N THR A 160 10.02 36.98 -9.25
CA THR A 160 9.39 37.31 -10.55
C THR A 160 8.23 38.34 -10.46
N VAL A 161 7.96 38.91 -9.30
CA VAL A 161 6.84 39.85 -9.03
C VAL A 161 7.35 41.23 -8.60
N ASN A 162 8.46 41.71 -9.16
CA ASN A 162 8.92 43.10 -9.05
C ASN A 162 9.23 43.69 -10.43
#